data_c90251456b7bbb21acc0ba44286db526
#
_entry.id   c90251456b7bbb21acc0ba44286db526
#
_cell.length_a   1.000
_cell.length_b   1.000
_cell.length_c   1.000
_cell.angle_alpha   90.00
_cell.angle_beta   90.00
_cell.angle_gamma   90.00
#
_symmetry.space_group_name_H-M   'P 1'
#
loop_
_entity.id
_entity.type
_entity.pdbx_description
1 polymer ?
#
loop_
_entity_poly.entity_id
_entity_poly.type
_entity_poly.pdbx_seq_one_letter_code
_entity_poly.pdbx_strand_id
1 'polypeptide(L)'
;MQRFAVIGIGQFGARVAHRLSELGGEVLAVDADEAVVASIRSRVSQAIQVDATDEDAFRACGVDEVDTVIVAVGRDIEVSILVVAQLVRLAVPHIVARASSSLHETILRNIGAHEVTNPEEEMGDSVALGLVSPEVRGRVLLPTGHEFVEIDAPEFTWGKTVAKLDLLGAILMAVKRHVPALSHEGQSEYIAQQVDRPDGDFVIEQGDTLALVGDSDDLRSFRRMGA
;
A
#
# COMPACT_ATOMS: atom_id res chain seq x y z
N MET A 1 1.41 -22.77 3.81
CA MET A 1 2.26 -21.59 3.57
C MET A 1 1.87 -21.08 2.20
N GLN A 2 1.60 -19.78 2.01
CA GLN A 2 1.23 -19.25 0.69
C GLN A 2 2.46 -19.17 -0.19
N ARG A 3 2.32 -19.55 -1.45
CA ARG A 3 3.38 -19.53 -2.46
C ARG A 3 3.13 -18.42 -3.46
N PHE A 4 4.17 -17.66 -3.73
CA PHE A 4 4.14 -16.50 -4.61
C PHE A 4 5.22 -16.61 -5.68
N ALA A 5 4.94 -16.15 -6.89
CA ALA A 5 5.98 -15.85 -7.87
C ALA A 5 5.99 -14.36 -8.19
N VAL A 6 7.17 -13.77 -8.31
CA VAL A 6 7.35 -12.36 -8.72
C VAL A 6 8.16 -12.34 -10.00
N ILE A 7 7.56 -11.84 -11.07
CA ILE A 7 8.13 -11.78 -12.42
C ILE A 7 8.56 -10.35 -12.72
N GLY A 8 9.86 -10.15 -12.95
CA GLY A 8 10.49 -8.85 -13.09
C GLY A 8 10.95 -8.30 -11.73
N ILE A 9 12.26 -8.40 -11.46
CA ILE A 9 12.88 -8.04 -10.19
C ILE A 9 13.53 -6.64 -10.29
N GLY A 10 12.81 -5.70 -10.92
CA GLY A 10 13.12 -4.27 -10.82
C GLY A 10 12.88 -3.74 -9.42
N GLN A 11 12.94 -2.42 -9.23
CA GLN A 11 12.76 -1.79 -7.90
C GLN A 11 11.46 -2.22 -7.21
N PHE A 12 10.33 -2.20 -7.93
CA PHE A 12 9.03 -2.60 -7.40
C PHE A 12 8.99 -4.10 -7.09
N GLY A 13 9.32 -4.96 -8.08
CA GLY A 13 9.27 -6.42 -7.91
C GLY A 13 10.20 -6.91 -6.80
N ALA A 14 11.42 -6.38 -6.72
CA ALA A 14 12.37 -6.72 -5.64
C ALA A 14 11.82 -6.35 -4.26
N ARG A 15 11.14 -5.19 -4.13
CA ARG A 15 10.54 -4.78 -2.86
C ARG A 15 9.37 -5.67 -2.46
N VAL A 16 8.50 -6.02 -3.43
CA VAL A 16 7.39 -6.94 -3.21
C VAL A 16 7.90 -8.33 -2.80
N ALA A 17 8.84 -8.91 -3.57
CA ALA A 17 9.39 -10.23 -3.30
C ALA A 17 10.03 -10.31 -1.90
N HIS A 18 10.84 -9.32 -1.54
CA HIS A 18 11.46 -9.26 -0.21
C HIS A 18 10.40 -9.16 0.89
N ARG A 19 9.40 -8.29 0.73
CA ARG A 19 8.37 -8.11 1.75
C ARG A 19 7.48 -9.33 1.95
N LEU A 20 7.12 -10.02 0.87
CA LEU A 20 6.40 -11.29 0.94
C LEU A 20 7.19 -12.35 1.72
N SER A 21 8.49 -12.43 1.48
CA SER A 21 9.39 -13.35 2.21
C SER A 21 9.48 -13.00 3.71
N GLU A 22 9.61 -11.70 4.07
CA GLU A 22 9.59 -11.24 5.47
C GLU A 22 8.29 -11.58 6.19
N LEU A 23 7.17 -11.58 5.46
CA LEU A 23 5.84 -11.95 5.97
C LEU A 23 5.61 -13.47 6.04
N GLY A 24 6.63 -14.27 5.72
CA GLY A 24 6.58 -15.73 5.82
C GLY A 24 6.02 -16.43 4.58
N GLY A 25 5.89 -15.73 3.45
CA GLY A 25 5.55 -16.35 2.15
C GLY A 25 6.73 -17.10 1.55
N GLU A 26 6.45 -18.18 0.81
CA GLU A 26 7.43 -18.84 -0.05
C GLU A 26 7.45 -18.12 -1.40
N VAL A 27 8.61 -17.53 -1.76
CA VAL A 27 8.71 -16.63 -2.91
C VAL A 27 9.67 -17.18 -3.96
N LEU A 28 9.17 -17.36 -5.18
CA LEU A 28 9.92 -17.57 -6.41
C LEU A 28 10.11 -16.21 -7.11
N ALA A 29 11.35 -15.75 -7.24
CA ALA A 29 11.70 -14.55 -7.99
C ALA A 29 12.23 -14.93 -9.38
N VAL A 30 11.70 -14.29 -10.43
CA VAL A 30 12.04 -14.58 -11.83
C VAL A 30 12.40 -13.29 -12.54
N ASP A 31 13.58 -13.27 -13.18
CA ASP A 31 14.01 -12.15 -14.04
C ASP A 31 14.89 -12.70 -15.18
N ALA A 32 14.95 -11.99 -16.30
CA ALA A 32 15.80 -12.35 -17.42
C ALA A 32 17.27 -12.00 -17.18
N ASP A 33 17.56 -11.06 -16.28
CA ASP A 33 18.92 -10.58 -15.96
C ASP A 33 19.51 -11.35 -14.77
N GLU A 34 20.59 -12.12 -15.03
CA GLU A 34 21.30 -12.90 -14.00
C GLU A 34 21.84 -12.03 -12.86
N ALA A 35 22.30 -10.81 -13.14
CA ALA A 35 22.82 -9.93 -12.09
C ALA A 35 21.68 -9.50 -11.13
N VAL A 36 20.49 -9.27 -11.66
CA VAL A 36 19.29 -8.97 -10.88
C VAL A 36 18.89 -10.18 -10.03
N VAL A 37 18.83 -11.37 -10.64
CA VAL A 37 18.52 -12.63 -9.94
C VAL A 37 19.52 -12.89 -8.81
N ALA A 38 20.82 -12.70 -9.06
CA ALA A 38 21.86 -12.87 -8.03
C ALA A 38 21.66 -11.92 -6.84
N SER A 39 21.22 -10.69 -7.09
CA SER A 39 21.04 -9.66 -6.05
C SER A 39 19.90 -9.98 -5.05
N ILE A 40 18.88 -10.73 -5.47
CA ILE A 40 17.71 -11.06 -4.63
C ILE A 40 17.81 -12.44 -3.97
N ARG A 41 18.71 -13.32 -4.46
CA ARG A 41 18.79 -14.74 -4.09
C ARG A 41 18.84 -15.01 -2.57
N SER A 42 19.47 -14.14 -1.80
CA SER A 42 19.55 -14.27 -0.32
C SER A 42 18.31 -13.81 0.44
N ARG A 43 17.31 -13.24 -0.25
CA ARG A 43 16.13 -12.62 0.36
C ARG A 43 14.81 -13.30 0.05
N VAL A 44 14.85 -14.34 -0.78
CA VAL A 44 13.66 -15.10 -1.23
C VAL A 44 13.94 -16.58 -1.16
N SER A 45 12.90 -17.42 -1.27
CA SER A 45 13.03 -18.88 -1.21
C SER A 45 13.75 -19.44 -2.42
N GLN A 46 13.47 -18.88 -3.60
CA GLN A 46 14.09 -19.27 -4.86
C GLN A 46 14.19 -18.08 -5.81
N ALA A 47 15.29 -17.99 -6.55
CA ALA A 47 15.49 -16.98 -7.58
C ALA A 47 16.07 -17.63 -8.84
N ILE A 48 15.40 -17.47 -9.98
CA ILE A 48 15.69 -18.16 -11.24
C ILE A 48 15.81 -17.13 -12.36
N GLN A 49 16.84 -17.29 -13.18
CA GLN A 49 16.96 -16.56 -14.43
C GLN A 49 16.12 -17.24 -15.51
N VAL A 50 15.08 -16.54 -15.98
CA VAL A 50 14.23 -16.98 -17.08
C VAL A 50 13.76 -15.78 -17.88
N ASP A 51 13.80 -15.88 -19.19
CA ASP A 51 13.06 -14.99 -20.07
C ASP A 51 11.58 -15.42 -20.05
N ALA A 52 10.74 -14.63 -19.41
CA ALA A 52 9.32 -14.94 -19.25
C ALA A 52 8.52 -14.91 -20.58
N THR A 53 9.14 -14.51 -21.69
CA THR A 53 8.56 -14.62 -23.04
C THR A 53 8.77 -16.00 -23.66
N ASP A 54 9.74 -16.79 -23.18
CA ASP A 54 9.91 -18.20 -23.54
C ASP A 54 8.94 -19.04 -22.70
N GLU A 55 7.86 -19.49 -23.33
CA GLU A 55 6.76 -20.20 -22.66
C GLU A 55 7.20 -21.50 -21.99
N ASP A 56 8.04 -22.29 -22.66
CA ASP A 56 8.48 -23.60 -22.14
C ASP A 56 9.40 -23.40 -20.93
N ALA A 57 10.34 -22.47 -21.01
CA ALA A 57 11.22 -22.12 -19.91
C ALA A 57 10.47 -21.50 -18.73
N PHE A 58 9.52 -20.62 -19.03
CA PHE A 58 8.68 -19.95 -18.01
C PHE A 58 7.81 -20.95 -17.25
N ARG A 59 7.17 -21.88 -17.96
CA ARG A 59 6.41 -22.95 -17.32
C ARG A 59 7.31 -23.88 -16.48
N ALA A 60 8.48 -24.24 -17.01
CA ALA A 60 9.41 -25.14 -16.33
C ALA A 60 9.96 -24.59 -15.01
N CYS A 61 9.87 -23.29 -14.75
CA CYS A 61 10.29 -22.72 -13.47
C CYS A 61 9.23 -22.82 -12.35
N GLY A 62 8.07 -23.42 -12.60
CA GLY A 62 7.04 -23.71 -11.60
C GLY A 62 6.11 -22.54 -11.28
N VAL A 63 5.93 -21.60 -12.21
CA VAL A 63 5.01 -20.46 -12.04
C VAL A 63 3.54 -20.85 -11.96
N ASP A 64 3.18 -22.04 -12.44
CA ASP A 64 1.84 -22.62 -12.39
C ASP A 64 1.58 -23.42 -11.10
N GLU A 65 2.59 -23.57 -10.24
CA GLU A 65 2.47 -24.27 -8.96
C GLU A 65 2.26 -23.34 -7.75
N VAL A 66 2.18 -22.01 -7.98
CA VAL A 66 2.02 -21.03 -6.91
C VAL A 66 0.58 -20.54 -6.76
N ASP A 67 0.25 -19.98 -5.61
CA ASP A 67 -1.10 -19.45 -5.32
C ASP A 67 -1.34 -18.09 -6.00
N THR A 68 -0.30 -17.26 -6.08
CA THR A 68 -0.37 -15.91 -6.66
C THR A 68 0.88 -15.56 -7.44
N VAL A 69 0.70 -15.01 -8.64
CA VAL A 69 1.81 -14.46 -9.43
C VAL A 69 1.68 -12.94 -9.52
N ILE A 70 2.79 -12.25 -9.24
CA ILE A 70 2.92 -10.80 -9.37
C ILE A 70 3.76 -10.48 -10.60
N VAL A 71 3.15 -9.90 -11.64
CA VAL A 71 3.81 -9.43 -12.85
C VAL A 71 4.26 -7.99 -12.63
N ALA A 72 5.54 -7.82 -12.28
CA ALA A 72 6.16 -6.54 -11.92
C ALA A 72 6.98 -5.92 -13.07
N VAL A 73 6.84 -6.44 -14.29
CA VAL A 73 7.47 -5.90 -15.51
C VAL A 73 6.80 -4.57 -15.86
N GLY A 74 7.52 -3.46 -15.67
CA GLY A 74 6.92 -2.13 -15.83
C GLY A 74 7.42 -1.32 -17.02
N ARG A 75 8.61 -1.65 -17.57
CA ARG A 75 9.20 -0.89 -18.69
C ARG A 75 8.80 -1.41 -20.06
N ASP A 76 8.52 -2.70 -20.14
CA ASP A 76 8.14 -3.36 -21.38
C ASP A 76 6.68 -3.81 -21.28
N ILE A 77 5.81 -3.01 -21.91
CA ILE A 77 4.35 -3.25 -21.93
C ILE A 77 4.05 -4.55 -22.70
N GLU A 78 4.76 -4.82 -23.77
CA GLU A 78 4.57 -6.02 -24.59
C GLU A 78 4.87 -7.28 -23.78
N VAL A 79 6.02 -7.32 -23.12
CA VAL A 79 6.41 -8.43 -22.24
C VAL A 79 5.40 -8.59 -21.10
N SER A 80 4.95 -7.52 -20.47
CA SER A 80 3.95 -7.57 -19.40
C SER A 80 2.64 -8.22 -19.86
N ILE A 81 2.15 -7.81 -21.04
CA ILE A 81 0.93 -8.36 -21.66
C ILE A 81 1.09 -9.84 -21.98
N LEU A 82 2.22 -10.24 -22.60
CA LEU A 82 2.51 -11.62 -22.96
C LEU A 82 2.57 -12.51 -21.72
N VAL A 83 3.25 -12.07 -20.67
CA VAL A 83 3.38 -12.82 -19.41
C VAL A 83 2.01 -13.03 -18.77
N VAL A 84 1.18 -11.98 -18.66
CA VAL A 84 -0.18 -12.13 -18.11
C VAL A 84 -1.01 -13.11 -18.94
N ALA A 85 -0.97 -13.02 -20.28
CA ALA A 85 -1.69 -13.94 -21.15
C ALA A 85 -1.23 -15.41 -20.98
N GLN A 86 0.06 -15.63 -20.78
CA GLN A 86 0.59 -16.98 -20.49
C GLN A 86 0.11 -17.51 -19.14
N LEU A 87 0.13 -16.68 -18.09
CA LEU A 87 -0.33 -17.06 -16.75
C LEU A 87 -1.82 -17.40 -16.73
N VAL A 88 -2.65 -16.66 -17.48
CA VAL A 88 -4.08 -16.97 -17.66
C VAL A 88 -4.25 -18.33 -18.35
N ARG A 89 -3.45 -18.61 -19.39
CA ARG A 89 -3.46 -19.92 -20.08
C ARG A 89 -3.02 -21.08 -19.18
N LEU A 90 -2.07 -20.82 -18.27
CA LEU A 90 -1.59 -21.77 -17.26
C LEU A 90 -2.57 -21.93 -16.09
N ALA A 91 -3.71 -21.22 -16.13
CA ALA A 91 -4.74 -21.21 -15.10
C ALA A 91 -4.20 -20.91 -13.69
N VAL A 92 -3.25 -19.96 -13.59
CA VAL A 92 -2.75 -19.47 -12.30
C VAL A 92 -3.91 -18.91 -11.48
N PRO A 93 -4.08 -19.32 -10.21
CA PRO A 93 -5.27 -18.99 -9.42
C PRO A 93 -5.46 -17.48 -9.22
N HIS A 94 -4.37 -16.72 -9.00
CA HIS A 94 -4.43 -15.29 -8.79
C HIS A 94 -3.27 -14.57 -9.47
N ILE A 95 -3.58 -13.56 -10.29
CA ILE A 95 -2.61 -12.78 -11.06
C ILE A 95 -2.77 -11.31 -10.68
N VAL A 96 -1.71 -10.74 -10.12
CA VAL A 96 -1.57 -9.31 -9.83
C VAL A 96 -0.60 -8.72 -10.85
N ALA A 97 -0.97 -7.65 -11.53
CA ALA A 97 -0.12 -7.04 -12.55
C ALA A 97 0.15 -5.56 -12.26
N ARG A 98 1.38 -5.11 -12.55
CA ARG A 98 1.75 -3.71 -12.50
C ARG A 98 1.48 -3.07 -13.86
N ALA A 99 0.66 -2.03 -13.87
CA ALA A 99 0.47 -1.15 -15.02
C ALA A 99 1.45 0.04 -14.97
N SER A 100 1.75 0.60 -16.13
CA SER A 100 2.53 1.83 -16.31
C SER A 100 1.69 3.01 -16.85
N SER A 101 0.40 2.78 -17.08
CA SER A 101 -0.58 3.78 -17.53
C SER A 101 -2.00 3.21 -17.40
N SER A 102 -3.00 4.10 -17.38
CA SER A 102 -4.43 3.70 -17.32
C SER A 102 -4.87 2.86 -18.53
N LEU A 103 -4.28 3.10 -19.74
CA LEU A 103 -4.53 2.26 -20.90
C LEU A 103 -3.94 0.84 -20.71
N HIS A 104 -2.72 0.75 -20.19
CA HIS A 104 -2.07 -0.53 -19.88
C HIS A 104 -2.87 -1.30 -18.84
N GLU A 105 -3.35 -0.63 -17.78
CA GLU A 105 -4.24 -1.22 -16.78
C GLU A 105 -5.49 -1.83 -17.43
N THR A 106 -6.16 -1.08 -18.29
CA THR A 106 -7.35 -1.58 -19.00
C THR A 106 -7.04 -2.83 -19.81
N ILE A 107 -5.91 -2.87 -20.51
CA ILE A 107 -5.48 -4.03 -21.30
C ILE A 107 -5.24 -5.24 -20.38
N LEU A 108 -4.48 -5.07 -19.30
CA LEU A 108 -4.14 -6.16 -18.38
C LEU A 108 -5.39 -6.77 -17.72
N ARG A 109 -6.36 -5.93 -17.31
CA ARG A 109 -7.66 -6.40 -16.78
C ARG A 109 -8.44 -7.20 -17.83
N ASN A 110 -8.50 -6.72 -19.07
CA ASN A 110 -9.22 -7.39 -20.16
C ASN A 110 -8.60 -8.74 -20.56
N ILE A 111 -7.30 -8.90 -20.38
CA ILE A 111 -6.60 -10.16 -20.68
C ILE A 111 -6.84 -11.19 -19.56
N GLY A 112 -7.18 -10.74 -18.34
CA GLY A 112 -7.51 -11.63 -17.23
C GLY A 112 -6.61 -11.48 -15.99
N ALA A 113 -5.88 -10.37 -15.83
CA ALA A 113 -5.31 -10.04 -14.54
C ALA A 113 -6.43 -9.82 -13.51
N HIS A 114 -6.31 -10.46 -12.35
CA HIS A 114 -7.30 -10.37 -11.28
C HIS A 114 -7.23 -9.03 -10.57
N GLU A 115 -6.00 -8.54 -10.36
CA GLU A 115 -5.73 -7.23 -9.79
C GLU A 115 -4.70 -6.50 -10.63
N VAL A 116 -4.86 -5.19 -10.77
CA VAL A 116 -3.88 -4.34 -11.44
C VAL A 116 -3.63 -3.11 -10.58
N THR A 117 -2.37 -2.79 -10.34
CA THR A 117 -1.90 -1.62 -9.60
C THR A 117 -1.03 -0.74 -10.48
N ASN A 118 -1.08 0.57 -10.29
CA ASN A 118 -0.20 1.56 -10.89
C ASN A 118 0.55 2.31 -9.78
N PRO A 119 1.68 1.78 -9.30
CA PRO A 119 2.38 2.33 -8.14
C PRO A 119 2.86 3.77 -8.34
N GLU A 120 3.17 4.17 -9.56
CA GLU A 120 3.60 5.53 -9.89
C GLU A 120 2.45 6.53 -9.75
N GLU A 121 1.26 6.19 -10.21
CA GLU A 121 0.06 7.02 -10.10
C GLU A 121 -0.39 7.11 -8.63
N GLU A 122 -0.52 5.98 -7.95
CA GLU A 122 -0.90 5.91 -6.54
C GLU A 122 0.07 6.70 -5.63
N MET A 123 1.37 6.57 -5.87
CA MET A 123 2.38 7.30 -5.10
C MET A 123 2.42 8.79 -5.48
N GLY A 124 2.26 9.11 -6.77
CA GLY A 124 2.17 10.49 -7.25
C GLY A 124 1.00 11.24 -6.60
N ASP A 125 -0.18 10.62 -6.56
CA ASP A 125 -1.36 11.17 -5.91
C ASP A 125 -1.15 11.35 -4.40
N SER A 126 -0.53 10.37 -3.76
CA SER A 126 -0.20 10.43 -2.33
C SER A 126 0.75 11.60 -2.01
N VAL A 127 1.80 11.78 -2.81
CA VAL A 127 2.75 12.89 -2.65
C VAL A 127 2.07 14.23 -2.91
N ALA A 128 1.28 14.35 -3.98
CA ALA A 128 0.57 15.59 -4.32
C ALA A 128 -0.40 15.99 -3.20
N LEU A 129 -1.15 15.03 -2.66
CA LEU A 129 -2.05 15.26 -1.54
C LEU A 129 -1.28 15.75 -0.29
N GLY A 130 -0.16 15.13 0.05
CA GLY A 130 0.66 15.55 1.18
C GLY A 130 1.23 16.96 1.04
N LEU A 131 1.46 17.43 -0.19
CA LEU A 131 1.92 18.79 -0.46
C LEU A 131 0.79 19.83 -0.38
N VAL A 132 -0.42 19.47 -0.81
CA VAL A 132 -1.60 20.37 -0.80
C VAL A 132 -2.30 20.39 0.56
N SER A 133 -2.23 19.29 1.29
CA SER A 133 -2.87 19.12 2.60
C SER A 133 -1.86 18.55 3.61
N PRO A 134 -0.86 19.34 4.02
CA PRO A 134 0.20 18.88 4.91
C PRO A 134 -0.30 18.42 6.30
N GLU A 135 -1.51 18.83 6.67
CA GLU A 135 -2.20 18.37 7.88
C GLU A 135 -2.67 16.90 7.78
N VAL A 136 -2.74 16.33 6.57
CA VAL A 136 -3.10 14.91 6.36
C VAL A 136 -1.86 14.05 6.45
N ARG A 137 -1.74 13.29 7.53
CA ARG A 137 -0.59 12.42 7.78
C ARG A 137 -0.71 11.03 7.16
N GLY A 138 -1.93 10.60 6.92
CA GLY A 138 -2.24 9.33 6.31
C GLY A 138 -3.64 9.31 5.69
N ARG A 139 -3.79 8.58 4.59
CA ARG A 139 -5.07 8.41 3.90
C ARG A 139 -5.16 6.99 3.34
N VAL A 140 -6.30 6.34 3.57
CA VAL A 140 -6.61 5.05 2.97
C VAL A 140 -8.05 5.09 2.44
N LEU A 141 -8.22 4.84 1.14
CA LEU A 141 -9.54 4.67 0.56
C LEU A 141 -10.04 3.24 0.86
N LEU A 142 -11.20 3.14 1.48
CA LEU A 142 -11.82 1.86 1.82
C LEU A 142 -12.67 1.35 0.64
N PRO A 143 -12.82 0.03 0.47
CA PRO A 143 -13.65 -0.55 -0.59
C PRO A 143 -15.12 -0.10 -0.55
N THR A 144 -15.60 0.41 0.59
CA THR A 144 -16.93 0.97 0.77
C THR A 144 -17.11 2.36 0.18
N GLY A 145 -16.05 2.99 -0.33
CA GLY A 145 -16.02 4.37 -0.80
C GLY A 145 -15.75 5.41 0.30
N HIS A 146 -15.69 5.00 1.56
CA HIS A 146 -15.27 5.88 2.65
C HIS A 146 -13.76 6.01 2.69
N GLU A 147 -13.27 7.04 3.35
CA GLU A 147 -11.85 7.26 3.59
C GLU A 147 -11.53 7.15 5.08
N PHE A 148 -10.41 6.52 5.40
CA PHE A 148 -9.72 6.67 6.67
C PHE A 148 -8.66 7.75 6.49
N VAL A 149 -8.63 8.76 7.37
CA VAL A 149 -7.62 9.81 7.35
C VAL A 149 -7.05 10.05 8.75
N GLU A 150 -5.75 10.30 8.83
CA GLU A 150 -5.10 10.86 10.00
C GLU A 150 -4.76 12.32 9.71
N ILE A 151 -5.26 13.24 10.55
CA ILE A 151 -5.03 14.67 10.41
C ILE A 151 -4.52 15.26 11.74
N ASP A 152 -3.69 16.29 11.66
CA ASP A 152 -3.41 17.10 12.83
C ASP A 152 -4.70 17.77 13.31
N ALA A 153 -4.94 17.77 14.63
CA ALA A 153 -6.15 18.37 15.20
C ALA A 153 -6.25 19.85 14.81
N PRO A 154 -7.29 20.24 14.03
CA PRO A 154 -7.46 21.62 13.64
C PRO A 154 -7.68 22.53 14.86
N GLU A 155 -7.27 23.81 14.78
CA GLU A 155 -7.34 24.76 15.88
C GLU A 155 -8.75 24.89 16.48
N PHE A 156 -9.79 24.84 15.64
CA PHE A 156 -11.18 24.92 16.09
C PHE A 156 -11.62 23.77 17.00
N THR A 157 -10.84 22.67 17.05
CA THR A 157 -11.13 21.50 17.92
C THR A 157 -10.46 21.59 19.28
N TRP A 158 -9.42 22.42 19.43
CA TRP A 158 -8.62 22.49 20.66
C TRP A 158 -9.43 22.94 21.87
N GLY A 159 -9.27 22.27 22.99
CA GLY A 159 -9.99 22.49 24.22
C GLY A 159 -11.45 22.05 24.21
N LYS A 160 -11.93 21.49 23.11
CA LYS A 160 -13.29 20.94 23.02
C LYS A 160 -13.29 19.47 23.39
N THR A 161 -14.38 19.02 24.01
CA THR A 161 -14.64 17.61 24.21
C THR A 161 -15.15 16.97 22.92
N VAL A 162 -14.90 15.68 22.75
CA VAL A 162 -15.37 14.91 21.57
C VAL A 162 -16.88 15.08 21.36
N ALA A 163 -17.68 15.06 22.44
CA ALA A 163 -19.14 15.24 22.36
C ALA A 163 -19.55 16.63 21.80
N LYS A 164 -18.65 17.63 21.84
CA LYS A 164 -18.93 18.99 21.33
C LYS A 164 -18.37 19.22 19.92
N LEU A 165 -17.71 18.22 19.33
CA LEU A 165 -17.22 18.32 17.96
C LEU A 165 -18.37 18.04 16.98
N ASP A 166 -18.55 18.92 16.02
CA ASP A 166 -19.33 18.62 14.82
C ASP A 166 -18.45 17.92 13.80
N LEU A 167 -18.59 16.61 13.69
CA LEU A 167 -17.78 15.77 12.80
C LEU A 167 -18.35 15.71 11.38
N LEU A 168 -19.47 16.40 11.09
CA LEU A 168 -20.11 16.48 9.75
C LEU A 168 -20.36 15.10 9.10
N GLY A 169 -20.68 14.08 9.89
CA GLY A 169 -20.88 12.71 9.40
C GLY A 169 -19.66 11.80 9.52
N ALA A 170 -18.46 12.35 9.74
CA ALA A 170 -17.28 11.54 10.02
C ALA A 170 -17.33 10.91 11.42
N ILE A 171 -16.59 9.82 11.58
CA ILE A 171 -16.44 9.09 12.84
C ILE A 171 -15.03 9.26 13.34
N LEU A 172 -14.85 9.73 14.58
CA LEU A 172 -13.56 9.76 15.25
C LEU A 172 -13.24 8.36 15.80
N MET A 173 -12.24 7.72 15.22
CA MET A 173 -11.82 6.37 15.56
C MET A 173 -10.80 6.35 16.69
N ALA A 174 -9.84 7.29 16.65
CA ALA A 174 -8.78 7.37 17.64
C ALA A 174 -8.19 8.79 17.70
N VAL A 175 -7.56 9.08 18.83
CA VAL A 175 -6.71 10.27 19.01
C VAL A 175 -5.31 9.81 19.39
N LYS A 176 -4.29 10.31 18.70
CA LYS A 176 -2.89 10.08 19.01
C LYS A 176 -2.29 11.35 19.57
N ARG A 177 -1.76 11.27 20.80
CA ARG A 177 -1.14 12.38 21.52
C ARG A 177 0.32 12.08 21.79
N HIS A 178 1.19 13.04 21.61
CA HIS A 178 2.58 12.92 22.02
C HIS A 178 2.75 13.43 23.43
N VAL A 179 3.03 12.53 24.36
CA VAL A 179 3.23 12.86 25.78
C VAL A 179 4.71 12.77 26.14
N PRO A 180 5.21 13.68 26.99
CA PRO A 180 6.58 13.58 27.47
C PRO A 180 6.75 12.34 28.32
N ALA A 181 7.80 11.59 28.07
CA ALA A 181 8.19 10.40 28.81
C ALA A 181 9.70 10.45 29.11
N LEU A 182 10.13 9.63 30.07
CA LEU A 182 11.55 9.43 30.32
C LEU A 182 11.97 8.11 29.67
N SER A 183 13.03 8.15 28.87
CA SER A 183 13.65 6.95 28.33
C SER A 183 14.25 6.09 29.45
N HIS A 184 14.59 4.85 29.16
CA HIS A 184 15.31 3.99 30.12
C HIS A 184 16.66 4.57 30.58
N GLU A 185 17.22 5.52 29.82
CA GLU A 185 18.46 6.24 30.16
C GLU A 185 18.21 7.58 30.86
N GLY A 186 16.95 7.91 31.22
CA GLY A 186 16.59 9.13 31.93
C GLY A 186 16.55 10.38 31.05
N GLN A 187 16.60 10.25 29.71
CA GLN A 187 16.44 11.37 28.78
C GLN A 187 14.97 11.64 28.53
N SER A 188 14.59 12.92 28.40
CA SER A 188 13.24 13.29 28.01
C SER A 188 12.99 12.95 26.56
N GLU A 189 11.99 12.14 26.29
CA GLU A 189 11.50 11.83 24.94
C GLU A 189 9.99 12.01 24.86
N TYR A 190 9.45 12.14 23.64
CA TYR A 190 8.01 12.16 23.42
C TYR A 190 7.58 10.80 22.90
N ILE A 191 6.69 10.14 23.63
CA ILE A 191 6.06 8.89 23.18
C ILE A 191 4.66 9.14 22.66
N ALA A 192 4.29 8.42 21.61
CA ALA A 192 2.94 8.46 21.08
C ALA A 192 2.01 7.62 21.97
N GLN A 193 1.03 8.26 22.59
CA GLN A 193 -0.08 7.61 23.26
C GLN A 193 -1.30 7.66 22.35
N GLN A 194 -1.87 6.48 22.04
CA GLN A 194 -3.08 6.37 21.26
C GLN A 194 -4.26 6.07 22.18
N VAL A 195 -5.35 6.79 22.01
CA VAL A 195 -6.64 6.56 22.66
C VAL A 195 -7.63 6.13 21.59
N ASP A 196 -7.96 4.84 21.59
CA ASP A 196 -8.95 4.29 20.67
C ASP A 196 -10.36 4.57 21.18
N ARG A 197 -11.25 5.01 20.29
CA ARG A 197 -12.63 5.33 20.60
C ARG A 197 -12.75 6.25 21.82
N PRO A 198 -12.17 7.46 21.75
CA PRO A 198 -12.24 8.39 22.86
C PRO A 198 -13.69 8.65 23.26
N ASP A 199 -13.96 8.67 24.54
CA ASP A 199 -15.30 8.97 25.05
C ASP A 199 -15.71 10.43 24.80
N GLY A 200 -16.98 10.73 25.04
CA GLY A 200 -17.53 12.07 24.79
C GLY A 200 -16.87 13.18 25.61
N ASP A 201 -16.28 12.88 26.76
CA ASP A 201 -15.63 13.84 27.66
C ASP A 201 -14.16 14.03 27.36
N PHE A 202 -13.57 13.22 26.46
CA PHE A 202 -12.17 13.36 26.05
C PHE A 202 -11.94 14.72 25.39
N VAL A 203 -10.94 15.47 25.88
CA VAL A 203 -10.61 16.83 25.40
C VAL A 203 -9.50 16.74 24.36
N ILE A 204 -9.74 17.34 23.19
CA ILE A 204 -8.75 17.45 22.12
C ILE A 204 -7.79 18.59 22.46
N GLU A 205 -6.48 18.33 22.32
CA GLU A 205 -5.43 19.31 22.60
C GLU A 205 -4.64 19.67 21.33
N GLN A 206 -3.93 20.78 21.40
CA GLN A 206 -2.98 21.16 20.36
C GLN A 206 -1.89 20.08 20.20
N GLY A 207 -1.63 19.66 18.97
CA GLY A 207 -0.63 18.62 18.68
C GLY A 207 -1.19 17.20 18.69
N ASP A 208 -2.48 17.02 18.99
CA ASP A 208 -3.15 15.73 18.77
C ASP A 208 -3.26 15.44 17.27
N THR A 209 -3.23 14.15 16.93
CA THR A 209 -3.60 13.66 15.60
C THR A 209 -4.92 12.91 15.72
N LEU A 210 -5.89 13.26 14.88
CA LEU A 210 -7.22 12.67 14.83
C LEU A 210 -7.28 11.61 13.72
N ALA A 211 -7.69 10.40 14.04
CA ALA A 211 -7.98 9.34 13.09
C ALA A 211 -9.49 9.32 12.81
N LEU A 212 -9.88 9.69 11.59
CA LEU A 212 -11.27 9.86 11.18
C LEU A 212 -11.63 8.91 10.04
N VAL A 213 -12.87 8.45 10.02
CA VAL A 213 -13.46 7.71 8.90
C VAL A 213 -14.74 8.41 8.46
N GLY A 214 -14.92 8.60 7.17
CA GLY A 214 -16.11 9.22 6.62
C GLY A 214 -16.10 9.31 5.10
N ASP A 215 -17.09 9.98 4.55
CA ASP A 215 -17.12 10.37 3.16
C ASP A 215 -16.07 11.43 2.86
N SER A 216 -15.51 11.42 1.65
CA SER A 216 -14.47 12.36 1.23
C SER A 216 -14.87 13.83 1.36
N ASP A 217 -16.15 14.14 1.08
CA ASP A 217 -16.65 15.51 1.14
C ASP A 217 -16.87 15.97 2.60
N ASP A 218 -17.34 15.08 3.46
CA ASP A 218 -17.50 15.34 4.89
C ASP A 218 -16.15 15.57 5.56
N LEU A 219 -15.17 14.72 5.29
CA LEU A 219 -13.80 14.85 5.80
C LEU A 219 -13.12 16.14 5.31
N ARG A 220 -13.35 16.51 4.04
CA ARG A 220 -12.85 17.78 3.49
C ARG A 220 -13.51 18.98 4.14
N SER A 221 -14.82 18.91 4.36
CA SER A 221 -15.59 19.96 5.01
C SER A 221 -15.17 20.14 6.46
N PHE A 222 -14.97 19.06 7.20
CA PHE A 222 -14.45 19.10 8.57
C PHE A 222 -13.10 19.81 8.64
N ARG A 223 -12.16 19.49 7.77
CA ARG A 223 -10.83 20.15 7.76
C ARG A 223 -10.90 21.66 7.51
N ARG A 224 -11.90 22.12 6.74
CA ARG A 224 -12.07 23.53 6.36
C ARG A 224 -12.89 24.34 7.36
N MET A 225 -13.50 23.76 8.38
CA MET A 225 -14.34 24.48 9.35
C MET A 225 -13.61 25.54 10.16
N GLY A 226 -12.30 25.60 10.12
CA GLY A 226 -11.52 26.60 10.87
C GLY A 226 -10.66 27.52 10.00
N ALA A 227 -10.81 27.45 8.67
CA ALA A 227 -10.01 28.21 7.72
C ALA A 227 -10.70 29.53 7.32
#